data_4b5d18f2c9ef8629568be687d763ef81
#
_entry.id   4b5d18f2c9ef8629568be687d763ef81
#
_cell.length_a   1.000
_cell.length_b   1.000
_cell.length_c   1.000
_cell.angle_alpha   90.00
_cell.angle_beta   90.00
_cell.angle_gamma   90.00
#
_symmetry.space_group_name_H-M   'P 1'
#
loop_
_entity.id
_entity.type
_entity.pdbx_description
1 polymer ?
#
loop_
_entity_poly.entity_id
_entity_poly.type
_entity_poly.pdbx_seq_one_letter_code
_entity_poly.pdbx_strand_id
1 'polypeptide(L)'
;MSGHVFVVGADLRRLVCDDVLVPTDRSLRVTTEWRRLLPDVLVGSEDRNGVCLDLGWDGDERVLEVPDRRAGEPGRQLWLVDTVDDRERDPEDALRWLVDGAREALAAVARREVPTPVHGRARRLVALPALGTGWGGAAGQRGTLLQQLLPVLREAAQAHDFDVALVLRGPSDLAAAQRVRRAEAGSWDLPGHLGELAGDLGERAGRGQLAVFVGAGVSAAAGLPTWEQLLDELAERSGLDDALRAGLSRLPAQDSAALLARELGREQLETFVKERFGPGHYALAHALIADLPVQEFVTTNYDPLVELAAADIGRELSVLPFDEAAPGRPWLLKLHGDAAHPESVVLTREEYLQFGDTRAALAGVLHSLLLTRHVLFVGTSMQDDDLIRIAHQVRSATRAPGAGPRQRSGTVLALLEDPARARLWEQDVQTVAIAPTDTPPVEAARLLEVLLDCIGCLSTPPTGYLLDPAYRGMLSDEERALAEALQQVERTVPEGASSSAVGEVVALLRRLGSQVCAPGGPPSDEASAPRDDRLQQQRPG
;
A
#
# COMPACT_ATOMS: atom_id res chain seq x y z
N MET A 1 18.48 -13.69 -4.54
CA MET A 1 17.28 -13.77 -3.69
C MET A 1 16.15 -14.40 -4.49
N SER A 2 15.35 -15.29 -3.88
CA SER A 2 14.17 -15.90 -4.52
C SER A 2 13.01 -14.90 -4.62
N GLY A 3 11.91 -15.27 -5.30
CA GLY A 3 10.67 -14.49 -5.27
C GLY A 3 10.10 -14.36 -3.86
N HIS A 4 9.39 -13.27 -3.58
CA HIS A 4 8.83 -12.93 -2.27
C HIS A 4 7.30 -12.82 -2.32
N VAL A 5 6.64 -13.13 -1.18
CA VAL A 5 5.21 -12.92 -1.00
C VAL A 5 5.00 -11.72 -0.10
N PHE A 6 4.53 -10.64 -0.68
CA PHE A 6 4.07 -9.45 0.04
C PHE A 6 2.63 -9.65 0.51
N VAL A 7 2.31 -9.22 1.71
CA VAL A 7 0.93 -9.16 2.22
C VAL A 7 0.63 -7.72 2.56
N VAL A 8 -0.30 -7.13 1.83
CA VAL A 8 -0.51 -5.68 1.86
C VAL A 8 -1.98 -5.30 1.74
N GLY A 9 -2.37 -4.27 2.47
CA GLY A 9 -3.62 -3.57 2.27
C GLY A 9 -3.54 -2.66 1.06
N ALA A 10 -4.40 -2.87 0.07
CA ALA A 10 -4.41 -2.06 -1.14
C ALA A 10 -5.70 -2.26 -1.96
N ASP A 11 -5.86 -1.46 -3.00
CA ASP A 11 -6.82 -1.71 -4.07
C ASP A 11 -6.08 -2.21 -5.32
N LEU A 12 -6.37 -3.45 -5.71
CA LEU A 12 -5.81 -4.06 -6.92
C LEU A 12 -6.01 -3.23 -8.18
N ARG A 13 -7.05 -2.40 -8.22
CA ARG A 13 -7.33 -1.51 -9.36
C ARG A 13 -6.30 -0.40 -9.52
N ARG A 14 -5.60 -0.03 -8.43
CA ARG A 14 -4.63 1.08 -8.36
C ARG A 14 -3.20 0.64 -8.08
N LEU A 15 -3.00 -0.59 -7.61
CA LEU A 15 -1.67 -1.11 -7.35
C LEU A 15 -0.92 -1.35 -8.67
N VAL A 16 0.25 -0.76 -8.84
CA VAL A 16 1.15 -1.02 -9.98
C VAL A 16 1.68 -2.45 -9.90
N CYS A 17 1.39 -3.26 -10.90
CA CYS A 17 1.85 -4.65 -11.00
C CYS A 17 1.85 -5.12 -12.46
N ASP A 18 2.52 -6.22 -12.76
CA ASP A 18 2.59 -6.80 -14.10
C ASP A 18 1.37 -7.67 -14.42
N ASP A 19 0.88 -8.42 -13.42
CA ASP A 19 -0.24 -9.32 -13.58
C ASP A 19 -1.24 -9.17 -12.44
N VAL A 20 -2.53 -9.30 -12.78
CA VAL A 20 -3.62 -9.28 -11.81
C VAL A 20 -4.47 -10.51 -11.99
N LEU A 21 -4.69 -11.26 -10.91
CA LEU A 21 -5.64 -12.37 -10.88
C LEU A 21 -6.97 -11.87 -10.36
N VAL A 22 -8.05 -12.11 -11.12
CA VAL A 22 -9.41 -11.70 -10.76
C VAL A 22 -10.29 -12.93 -10.64
N PRO A 23 -11.02 -13.10 -9.52
CA PRO A 23 -11.95 -14.20 -9.36
C PRO A 23 -13.17 -14.08 -10.28
N THR A 24 -13.59 -15.18 -10.87
CA THR A 24 -14.78 -15.29 -11.70
C THR A 24 -15.47 -16.64 -11.46
N ASP A 25 -16.58 -16.92 -12.15
CA ASP A 25 -17.25 -18.21 -12.22
C ASP A 25 -17.17 -18.81 -13.64
N ARG A 26 -17.74 -19.99 -13.84
CA ARG A 26 -17.81 -20.67 -15.16
C ARG A 26 -18.61 -19.89 -16.20
N SER A 27 -19.48 -18.97 -15.81
CA SER A 27 -20.20 -18.08 -16.70
C SER A 27 -19.40 -16.82 -17.05
N LEU A 28 -18.14 -16.74 -16.62
CA LEU A 28 -17.28 -15.55 -16.75
C LEU A 28 -17.93 -14.29 -16.14
N ARG A 29 -18.64 -14.48 -15.04
CA ARG A 29 -19.24 -13.40 -14.27
C ARG A 29 -18.23 -12.91 -13.23
N VAL A 30 -17.97 -11.62 -13.26
CA VAL A 30 -17.07 -10.90 -12.36
C VAL A 30 -17.90 -9.90 -11.55
N THR A 31 -17.66 -9.78 -10.25
CA THR A 31 -18.40 -8.81 -9.41
C THR A 31 -18.16 -7.37 -9.86
N THR A 32 -19.11 -6.47 -9.61
CA THR A 32 -19.07 -5.07 -10.06
C THR A 32 -17.84 -4.30 -9.58
N GLU A 33 -17.23 -4.72 -8.46
CA GLU A 33 -16.01 -4.10 -7.94
C GLU A 33 -14.81 -4.22 -8.91
N TRP A 34 -14.76 -5.29 -9.71
CA TRP A 34 -13.69 -5.53 -10.69
C TRP A 34 -13.93 -4.88 -12.05
N ARG A 35 -15.13 -4.26 -12.26
CA ARG A 35 -15.54 -3.68 -13.54
C ARG A 35 -14.49 -2.74 -14.14
N ARG A 36 -13.81 -1.95 -13.30
CA ARG A 36 -12.79 -0.98 -13.74
C ARG A 36 -11.49 -1.62 -14.25
N LEU A 37 -11.22 -2.88 -13.92
CA LEU A 37 -10.08 -3.62 -14.45
C LEU A 37 -10.37 -4.24 -15.82
N LEU A 38 -11.65 -4.38 -16.17
CA LEU A 38 -12.08 -5.08 -17.37
C LEU A 38 -12.10 -4.14 -18.58
N PRO A 39 -11.56 -4.55 -19.75
CA PRO A 39 -11.72 -3.82 -20.99
C PRO A 39 -13.19 -3.70 -21.39
N ASP A 40 -13.65 -2.50 -21.76
CA ASP A 40 -15.04 -2.26 -22.15
C ASP A 40 -15.51 -3.15 -23.31
N VAL A 41 -14.60 -3.46 -24.24
CA VAL A 41 -14.86 -4.29 -25.41
C VAL A 41 -15.18 -5.75 -25.09
N LEU A 42 -14.87 -6.20 -23.86
CA LEU A 42 -15.10 -7.57 -23.40
C LEU A 42 -16.35 -7.69 -22.51
N VAL A 43 -17.01 -6.58 -22.21
CA VAL A 43 -18.22 -6.57 -21.40
C VAL A 43 -19.42 -6.93 -22.27
N GLY A 44 -19.96 -8.13 -22.07
CA GLY A 44 -21.15 -8.60 -22.75
C GLY A 44 -22.44 -8.06 -22.14
N SER A 45 -22.60 -8.20 -20.83
CA SER A 45 -23.75 -7.66 -20.08
C SER A 45 -23.36 -7.29 -18.65
N GLU A 46 -24.09 -6.33 -18.09
CA GLU A 46 -23.91 -5.87 -16.71
C GLU A 46 -25.27 -5.81 -16.00
N ASP A 47 -25.32 -6.31 -14.78
CA ASP A 47 -26.48 -6.23 -13.89
C ASP A 47 -26.05 -5.93 -12.44
N ARG A 48 -27.02 -5.89 -11.50
CA ARG A 48 -26.75 -5.63 -10.07
C ARG A 48 -25.83 -6.67 -9.40
N ASN A 49 -25.67 -7.85 -10.01
CA ASN A 49 -24.90 -8.95 -9.45
C ASN A 49 -23.49 -9.05 -10.04
N GLY A 50 -23.21 -8.32 -11.13
CA GLY A 50 -21.88 -8.34 -11.73
C GLY A 50 -21.88 -8.09 -13.23
N VAL A 51 -20.73 -8.34 -13.83
CA VAL A 51 -20.43 -8.16 -15.23
C VAL A 51 -20.14 -9.52 -15.84
N CYS A 52 -20.89 -9.91 -16.89
CA CYS A 52 -20.57 -11.08 -17.71
C CYS A 52 -19.67 -10.65 -18.86
N LEU A 53 -18.61 -11.41 -19.09
CA LEU A 53 -17.67 -11.12 -20.16
C LEU A 53 -18.04 -11.90 -21.44
N ASP A 54 -17.85 -11.26 -22.58
CA ASP A 54 -17.97 -11.88 -23.91
C ASP A 54 -16.67 -12.60 -24.26
N LEU A 55 -16.36 -13.63 -23.48
CA LEU A 55 -15.24 -14.54 -23.59
C LEU A 55 -15.72 -15.97 -23.41
N GLY A 56 -14.88 -16.93 -23.74
CA GLY A 56 -15.15 -18.37 -23.54
C GLY A 56 -13.98 -19.06 -22.86
N TRP A 57 -14.28 -20.07 -22.06
CA TRP A 57 -13.26 -20.98 -21.53
C TRP A 57 -12.71 -21.87 -22.63
N ASP A 58 -11.41 -22.15 -22.57
CA ASP A 58 -10.78 -23.15 -23.42
C ASP A 58 -10.86 -24.53 -22.74
N GLY A 59 -11.87 -25.31 -23.09
CA GLY A 59 -12.12 -26.63 -22.52
C GLY A 59 -12.42 -26.60 -21.01
N ASP A 60 -11.73 -27.48 -20.27
CA ASP A 60 -11.86 -27.62 -18.81
C ASP A 60 -10.93 -26.71 -18.01
N GLU A 61 -10.18 -25.84 -18.67
CA GLU A 61 -9.29 -24.88 -17.99
C GLU A 61 -10.08 -23.96 -17.06
N ARG A 62 -9.46 -23.60 -15.94
CA ARG A 62 -10.07 -22.73 -14.92
C ARG A 62 -9.30 -21.42 -14.75
N VAL A 63 -8.34 -21.17 -15.61
CA VAL A 63 -7.56 -19.94 -15.68
C VAL A 63 -7.59 -19.43 -17.11
N LEU A 64 -8.00 -18.19 -17.31
CA LEU A 64 -8.11 -17.56 -18.61
C LEU A 64 -7.26 -16.30 -18.66
N GLU A 65 -6.35 -16.24 -19.61
CA GLU A 65 -5.64 -15.00 -19.95
C GLU A 65 -6.59 -14.06 -20.71
N VAL A 66 -6.82 -12.86 -20.18
CA VAL A 66 -7.63 -11.86 -20.86
C VAL A 66 -6.79 -11.21 -21.95
N PRO A 67 -7.22 -11.25 -23.22
CA PRO A 67 -6.47 -10.63 -24.31
C PRO A 67 -6.25 -9.15 -24.05
N ASP A 68 -4.98 -8.72 -24.09
CA ASP A 68 -4.62 -7.31 -23.95
C ASP A 68 -5.19 -6.53 -25.15
N ARG A 69 -6.12 -5.64 -24.90
CA ARG A 69 -6.75 -4.78 -25.91
C ARG A 69 -6.71 -3.30 -25.53
N ARG A 70 -6.00 -2.91 -24.48
CA ARG A 70 -5.83 -1.52 -24.10
C ARG A 70 -4.51 -0.99 -24.67
N ALA A 71 -4.59 -0.32 -25.80
CA ALA A 71 -3.51 0.53 -26.26
C ALA A 71 -3.40 1.74 -25.31
N GLY A 72 -2.35 1.82 -24.50
CA GLY A 72 -2.00 3.03 -23.73
C GLY A 72 -1.89 2.91 -22.21
N GLU A 73 -2.28 1.81 -21.59
CA GLU A 73 -1.95 1.55 -20.19
C GLU A 73 -0.65 0.75 -20.07
N PRO A 74 0.19 1.01 -19.06
CA PRO A 74 1.38 0.20 -18.84
C PRO A 74 0.97 -1.27 -18.69
N GLY A 75 1.58 -2.14 -19.45
CA GLY A 75 1.29 -3.53 -19.79
C GLY A 75 0.87 -4.49 -18.67
N ARG A 76 -0.17 -4.13 -17.91
CA ARG A 76 -0.79 -4.99 -16.90
C ARG A 76 -1.59 -6.09 -17.57
N GLN A 77 -1.22 -7.35 -17.33
CA GLN A 77 -1.97 -8.52 -17.80
C GLN A 77 -3.04 -8.91 -16.79
N LEU A 78 -4.26 -9.13 -17.29
CA LEU A 78 -5.38 -9.60 -16.50
C LEU A 78 -5.60 -11.10 -16.72
N TRP A 79 -5.82 -11.82 -15.62
CA TRP A 79 -6.11 -13.25 -15.59
C TRP A 79 -7.41 -13.49 -14.83
N LEU A 80 -8.32 -14.25 -15.41
CA LEU A 80 -9.54 -14.70 -14.75
C LEU A 80 -9.32 -16.08 -14.16
N VAL A 81 -9.74 -16.26 -12.91
CA VAL A 81 -9.61 -17.53 -12.19
C VAL A 81 -11.00 -18.00 -11.74
N ASP A 82 -11.40 -19.17 -12.18
CA ASP A 82 -12.66 -19.78 -11.73
C ASP A 82 -12.55 -20.19 -10.26
N THR A 83 -13.27 -19.45 -9.42
CA THR A 83 -13.29 -19.62 -7.95
C THR A 83 -14.61 -20.17 -7.44
N VAL A 84 -15.61 -20.38 -8.33
CA VAL A 84 -16.92 -20.90 -7.97
C VAL A 84 -17.04 -22.33 -8.48
N ASP A 85 -17.24 -23.26 -7.56
CA ASP A 85 -17.49 -24.66 -7.91
C ASP A 85 -18.99 -24.93 -7.92
N ASP A 86 -19.53 -25.27 -9.09
CA ASP A 86 -20.95 -25.62 -9.27
C ASP A 86 -21.32 -26.98 -8.64
N ARG A 87 -20.35 -27.71 -8.11
CA ARG A 87 -20.57 -28.98 -7.41
C ARG A 87 -20.85 -28.73 -5.94
N GLU A 88 -21.84 -29.41 -5.41
CA GLU A 88 -22.10 -29.42 -3.97
C GLU A 88 -20.92 -30.11 -3.27
N ARG A 89 -19.99 -29.34 -2.71
CA ARG A 89 -18.79 -29.82 -2.00
C ARG A 89 -18.91 -29.55 -0.52
N ASP A 90 -18.21 -30.37 0.25
CA ASP A 90 -17.99 -30.00 1.64
C ASP A 90 -17.04 -28.78 1.75
N PRO A 91 -17.01 -28.10 2.90
CA PRO A 91 -16.22 -26.89 3.08
C PRO A 91 -14.69 -27.10 2.89
N GLU A 92 -14.16 -28.28 3.15
CA GLU A 92 -12.73 -28.58 2.98
C GLU A 92 -12.37 -28.73 1.50
N ASP A 93 -13.24 -29.41 0.74
CA ASP A 93 -13.06 -29.56 -0.71
C ASP A 93 -13.21 -28.22 -1.44
N ALA A 94 -14.10 -27.33 -0.96
CA ALA A 94 -14.22 -25.99 -1.49
C ALA A 94 -12.95 -25.15 -1.25
N LEU A 95 -12.35 -25.23 -0.06
CA LEU A 95 -11.07 -24.57 0.22
C LEU A 95 -9.94 -25.12 -0.66
N ARG A 96 -9.86 -26.44 -0.80
CA ARG A 96 -8.86 -27.07 -1.66
C ARG A 96 -9.01 -26.62 -3.12
N TRP A 97 -10.24 -26.53 -3.61
CA TRP A 97 -10.53 -26.01 -4.95
C TRP A 97 -9.96 -24.59 -5.14
N LEU A 98 -10.15 -23.69 -4.19
CA LEU A 98 -9.64 -22.31 -4.26
C LEU A 98 -8.11 -22.26 -4.26
N VAL A 99 -7.48 -23.03 -3.38
CA VAL A 99 -6.02 -23.10 -3.24
C VAL A 99 -5.37 -23.70 -4.50
N ASP A 100 -5.95 -24.75 -5.07
CA ASP A 100 -5.49 -25.33 -6.33
C ASP A 100 -5.69 -24.38 -7.50
N GLY A 101 -6.78 -23.60 -7.52
CA GLY A 101 -7.00 -22.54 -8.50
C GLY A 101 -5.94 -21.46 -8.47
N ALA A 102 -5.52 -21.04 -7.28
CA ALA A 102 -4.41 -20.10 -7.14
C ALA A 102 -3.09 -20.69 -7.67
N ARG A 103 -2.81 -21.97 -7.37
CA ARG A 103 -1.62 -22.67 -7.87
C ARG A 103 -1.61 -22.74 -9.40
N GLU A 104 -2.73 -23.14 -10.00
CA GLU A 104 -2.88 -23.24 -11.45
C GLU A 104 -2.73 -21.87 -12.13
N ALA A 105 -3.32 -20.82 -11.53
CA ALA A 105 -3.22 -19.46 -12.03
C ALA A 105 -1.78 -18.95 -12.02
N LEU A 106 -1.06 -19.13 -10.92
CA LEU A 106 0.35 -18.73 -10.83
C LEU A 106 1.24 -19.53 -11.80
N ALA A 107 0.96 -20.82 -12.01
CA ALA A 107 1.64 -21.62 -13.02
C ALA A 107 1.32 -21.14 -14.45
N ALA A 108 0.09 -20.70 -14.73
CA ALA A 108 -0.28 -20.11 -16.03
C ALA A 108 0.45 -18.77 -16.25
N VAL A 109 0.43 -17.90 -15.25
CA VAL A 109 1.19 -16.64 -15.26
C VAL A 109 2.67 -16.86 -15.54
N ALA A 110 3.27 -17.87 -14.91
CA ALA A 110 4.70 -18.21 -15.09
C ALA A 110 5.07 -18.59 -16.53
N ARG A 111 4.14 -19.15 -17.30
CA ARG A 111 4.37 -19.52 -18.72
C ARG A 111 4.45 -18.30 -19.66
N ARG A 112 3.92 -17.16 -19.23
CA ARG A 112 3.97 -15.92 -20.01
C ARG A 112 5.31 -15.23 -19.82
N GLU A 113 6.01 -14.97 -20.91
CA GLU A 113 7.26 -14.19 -20.89
C GLU A 113 6.95 -12.69 -20.73
N VAL A 114 7.62 -12.04 -19.77
CA VAL A 114 7.59 -10.59 -19.58
C VAL A 114 9.03 -10.07 -19.70
N PRO A 115 9.37 -9.44 -20.82
CA PRO A 115 10.76 -9.05 -21.08
C PRO A 115 11.28 -7.98 -20.12
N THR A 116 10.40 -7.09 -19.65
CA THR A 116 10.76 -6.04 -18.69
C THR A 116 9.60 -5.83 -17.72
N PRO A 117 9.82 -6.04 -16.42
CA PRO A 117 8.80 -5.74 -15.41
C PRO A 117 8.40 -4.26 -15.40
N VAL A 118 7.17 -3.99 -14.96
CA VAL A 118 6.59 -2.65 -14.92
C VAL A 118 7.51 -1.66 -14.16
N HIS A 119 7.68 -0.47 -14.73
CA HIS A 119 8.56 0.60 -14.21
C HIS A 119 9.98 0.13 -13.86
N GLY A 120 10.49 -0.90 -14.55
CA GLY A 120 11.84 -1.41 -14.35
C GLY A 120 12.08 -2.09 -13.01
N ARG A 121 11.04 -2.67 -12.38
CA ARG A 121 11.21 -3.50 -11.17
C ARG A 121 12.23 -4.61 -11.40
N ALA A 122 12.93 -5.01 -10.34
CA ALA A 122 13.87 -6.11 -10.39
C ALA A 122 13.20 -7.44 -10.75
N ARG A 123 11.94 -7.62 -10.34
CA ARG A 123 11.13 -8.80 -10.58
C ARG A 123 9.71 -8.44 -10.99
N ARG A 124 9.11 -9.31 -11.79
CA ARG A 124 7.69 -9.29 -12.12
C ARG A 124 6.85 -9.35 -10.83
N LEU A 125 5.81 -8.53 -10.74
CA LEU A 125 4.88 -8.52 -9.62
C LEU A 125 3.53 -9.06 -10.05
N VAL A 126 3.10 -10.16 -9.43
CA VAL A 126 1.79 -10.79 -9.62
C VAL A 126 0.91 -10.42 -8.42
N ALA A 127 -0.20 -9.75 -8.65
CA ALA A 127 -1.11 -9.31 -7.59
C ALA A 127 -2.42 -10.09 -7.62
N LEU A 128 -2.91 -10.51 -6.45
CA LEU A 128 -4.16 -11.25 -6.31
C LEU A 128 -4.87 -10.89 -5.00
N PRO A 129 -6.22 -10.98 -4.97
CA PRO A 129 -6.97 -10.90 -3.72
C PRO A 129 -6.94 -12.26 -2.99
N ALA A 130 -7.48 -12.33 -1.79
CA ALA A 130 -7.83 -13.62 -1.17
C ALA A 130 -8.98 -14.24 -1.99
N LEU A 131 -8.62 -15.11 -2.93
CA LEU A 131 -9.56 -15.75 -3.87
C LEU A 131 -10.68 -16.47 -3.13
N GLY A 132 -11.92 -16.34 -3.61
CA GLY A 132 -13.08 -17.07 -3.10
C GLY A 132 -13.70 -16.53 -1.79
N THR A 133 -13.19 -15.43 -1.25
CA THR A 133 -13.76 -14.81 -0.02
C THR A 133 -15.08 -14.06 -0.25
N GLY A 134 -15.47 -13.85 -1.49
CA GLY A 134 -16.78 -13.34 -1.88
C GLY A 134 -17.75 -14.50 -2.18
N TRP A 135 -18.13 -14.66 -3.44
CA TRP A 135 -19.07 -15.68 -3.91
C TRP A 135 -18.51 -17.10 -3.99
N GLY A 136 -17.18 -17.27 -3.84
CA GLY A 136 -16.50 -18.58 -3.91
C GLY A 136 -16.68 -19.48 -2.68
N GLY A 137 -17.54 -19.13 -1.72
CA GLY A 137 -17.92 -19.99 -0.59
C GLY A 137 -16.96 -19.99 0.60
N ALA A 138 -15.81 -19.32 0.56
CA ALA A 138 -14.84 -19.28 1.67
C ALA A 138 -15.06 -18.11 2.65
N ALA A 139 -16.15 -17.33 2.50
CA ALA A 139 -16.40 -16.15 3.33
C ALA A 139 -16.39 -16.44 4.84
N GLY A 140 -16.94 -17.60 5.27
CA GLY A 140 -16.95 -18.05 6.66
C GLY A 140 -15.68 -18.74 7.14
N GLN A 141 -14.69 -18.97 6.26
CA GLN A 141 -13.47 -19.73 6.55
C GLN A 141 -12.20 -19.00 6.08
N ARG A 142 -12.23 -17.65 6.10
CA ARG A 142 -11.11 -16.82 5.61
C ARG A 142 -9.79 -17.16 6.29
N GLY A 143 -9.82 -17.41 7.60
CA GLY A 143 -8.62 -17.78 8.35
C GLY A 143 -7.98 -19.08 7.84
N THR A 144 -8.77 -20.12 7.65
CA THR A 144 -8.29 -21.41 7.12
C THR A 144 -7.81 -21.29 5.67
N LEU A 145 -8.50 -20.49 4.86
CA LEU A 145 -8.06 -20.17 3.50
C LEU A 145 -6.67 -19.53 3.51
N LEU A 146 -6.43 -18.49 4.34
CA LEU A 146 -5.13 -17.82 4.42
C LEU A 146 -4.00 -18.76 4.87
N GLN A 147 -4.29 -19.67 5.82
CA GLN A 147 -3.32 -20.67 6.26
C GLN A 147 -2.90 -21.64 5.15
N GLN A 148 -3.82 -21.98 4.23
CA GLN A 148 -3.54 -22.90 3.12
C GLN A 148 -2.98 -22.15 1.90
N LEU A 149 -3.41 -20.92 1.65
CA LEU A 149 -3.03 -20.13 0.48
C LEU A 149 -1.59 -19.61 0.57
N LEU A 150 -1.19 -19.03 1.71
CA LEU A 150 0.13 -18.39 1.86
C LEU A 150 1.31 -19.33 1.55
N PRO A 151 1.35 -20.59 1.98
CA PRO A 151 2.39 -21.54 1.57
C PRO A 151 2.45 -21.74 0.05
N VAL A 152 1.29 -21.86 -0.62
CA VAL A 152 1.22 -22.03 -2.08
C VAL A 152 1.74 -20.81 -2.82
N LEU A 153 1.38 -19.61 -2.37
CA LEU A 153 1.91 -18.37 -2.96
C LEU A 153 3.44 -18.30 -2.84
N ARG A 154 3.99 -18.69 -1.69
CA ARG A 154 5.44 -18.72 -1.45
C ARG A 154 6.14 -19.75 -2.33
N GLU A 155 5.60 -20.95 -2.40
CA GLU A 155 6.11 -22.02 -3.26
C GLU A 155 6.18 -21.57 -4.73
N ALA A 156 5.10 -20.94 -5.23
CA ALA A 156 5.06 -20.39 -6.58
C ALA A 156 6.05 -19.24 -6.80
N ALA A 157 6.14 -18.29 -5.87
CA ALA A 157 7.08 -17.18 -5.95
C ALA A 157 8.53 -17.66 -6.03
N GLN A 158 8.89 -18.65 -5.22
CA GLN A 158 10.23 -19.23 -5.20
C GLN A 158 10.53 -20.05 -6.47
N ALA A 159 9.54 -20.82 -6.97
CA ALA A 159 9.73 -21.70 -8.13
C ALA A 159 9.83 -20.94 -9.44
N HIS A 160 9.16 -19.78 -9.57
CA HIS A 160 9.02 -19.07 -10.84
C HIS A 160 9.71 -17.71 -10.89
N ASP A 161 10.46 -17.35 -9.85
CA ASP A 161 11.29 -16.13 -9.80
C ASP A 161 10.52 -14.81 -10.03
N PHE A 162 9.28 -14.73 -9.55
CA PHE A 162 8.47 -13.52 -9.51
C PHE A 162 8.05 -13.19 -8.07
N ASP A 163 7.67 -11.95 -7.82
CA ASP A 163 7.08 -11.52 -6.57
C ASP A 163 5.55 -11.66 -6.62
N VAL A 164 4.94 -11.99 -5.49
CA VAL A 164 3.49 -12.09 -5.34
C VAL A 164 3.01 -11.07 -4.33
N ALA A 165 2.00 -10.28 -4.66
CA ALA A 165 1.29 -9.42 -3.72
C ALA A 165 -0.09 -10.00 -3.40
N LEU A 166 -0.25 -10.54 -2.19
CA LEU A 166 -1.57 -10.86 -1.64
C LEU A 166 -2.20 -9.58 -1.12
N VAL A 167 -3.19 -9.08 -1.85
CA VAL A 167 -3.84 -7.80 -1.58
C VAL A 167 -5.11 -8.02 -0.78
N LEU A 168 -5.17 -7.43 0.41
CA LEU A 168 -6.25 -7.57 1.37
C LEU A 168 -6.85 -6.20 1.66
N ARG A 169 -8.18 -6.12 1.75
CA ARG A 169 -8.89 -4.84 2.04
C ARG A 169 -9.29 -4.69 3.50
N GLY A 170 -9.52 -5.81 4.17
CA GLY A 170 -9.98 -5.82 5.55
C GLY A 170 -8.83 -5.83 6.55
N PRO A 171 -8.89 -5.02 7.63
CA PRO A 171 -7.87 -5.05 8.68
C PRO A 171 -7.79 -6.42 9.37
N SER A 172 -8.90 -7.16 9.46
CA SER A 172 -8.93 -8.51 10.01
C SER A 172 -8.22 -9.51 9.10
N ASP A 173 -8.44 -9.41 7.76
CA ASP A 173 -7.73 -10.24 6.78
C ASP A 173 -6.22 -10.02 6.86
N LEU A 174 -5.80 -8.73 6.91
CA LEU A 174 -4.40 -8.36 7.03
C LEU A 174 -3.78 -8.91 8.33
N ALA A 175 -4.43 -8.68 9.48
CA ALA A 175 -3.94 -9.16 10.77
C ALA A 175 -3.83 -10.70 10.82
N ALA A 176 -4.81 -11.41 10.25
CA ALA A 176 -4.81 -12.86 10.16
C ALA A 176 -3.68 -13.39 9.27
N ALA A 177 -3.49 -12.81 8.08
CA ALA A 177 -2.41 -13.18 7.17
C ALA A 177 -1.02 -12.92 7.80
N GLN A 178 -0.84 -11.78 8.46
CA GLN A 178 0.41 -11.46 9.16
C GLN A 178 0.67 -12.40 10.35
N ARG A 179 -0.38 -12.91 11.03
CA ARG A 179 -0.22 -13.96 12.04
C ARG A 179 0.33 -15.25 11.44
N VAL A 180 -0.23 -15.71 10.31
CA VAL A 180 0.26 -16.91 9.62
C VAL A 180 1.75 -16.76 9.29
N ARG A 181 2.14 -15.60 8.72
CA ARG A 181 3.54 -15.32 8.36
C ARG A 181 4.48 -15.30 9.56
N ARG A 182 4.06 -14.73 10.70
CA ARG A 182 4.86 -14.69 11.94
C ARG A 182 5.09 -16.08 12.56
N ALA A 183 4.12 -16.99 12.39
CA ALA A 183 4.26 -18.37 12.87
C ALA A 183 5.28 -19.19 12.06
N GLU A 184 5.59 -18.75 10.84
CA GLU A 184 6.54 -19.40 9.94
C GLU A 184 7.94 -18.77 10.13
N ALA A 185 8.69 -19.25 11.11
CA ALA A 185 10.05 -18.77 11.37
C ALA A 185 10.95 -18.88 10.13
N GLY A 186 11.65 -17.79 9.76
CA GLY A 186 12.58 -17.76 8.63
C GLY A 186 11.97 -17.38 7.27
N SER A 187 10.78 -16.79 7.26
CA SER A 187 10.09 -16.38 6.03
C SER A 187 10.70 -15.17 5.32
N TRP A 188 11.70 -14.49 5.92
CA TRP A 188 12.27 -13.26 5.41
C TRP A 188 13.69 -13.49 4.86
N ASP A 189 13.86 -13.26 3.56
CA ASP A 189 15.18 -13.29 2.91
C ASP A 189 15.85 -11.91 3.06
N LEU A 190 16.10 -11.51 4.33
CA LEU A 190 16.72 -10.25 4.70
C LEU A 190 18.08 -10.50 5.35
N PRO A 191 19.11 -9.67 5.08
CA PRO A 191 20.32 -9.62 5.87
C PRO A 191 20.02 -9.43 7.37
N GLY A 192 20.77 -10.10 8.25
CA GLY A 192 20.48 -10.12 9.69
C GLY A 192 20.28 -8.74 10.32
N HIS A 193 21.11 -7.76 9.95
CA HIS A 193 21.02 -6.39 10.46
C HIS A 193 19.72 -5.67 10.01
N LEU A 194 19.17 -6.01 8.85
CA LEU A 194 17.88 -5.48 8.39
C LEU A 194 16.70 -6.16 9.10
N GLY A 195 16.84 -7.44 9.43
CA GLY A 195 15.86 -8.15 10.26
C GLY A 195 15.77 -7.57 11.69
N GLU A 196 16.91 -7.27 12.31
CA GLU A 196 16.96 -6.59 13.61
C GLU A 196 16.34 -5.18 13.55
N LEU A 197 16.66 -4.43 12.49
CA LEU A 197 16.08 -3.12 12.26
C LEU A 197 14.55 -3.19 12.07
N ALA A 198 14.07 -4.18 11.31
CA ALA A 198 12.63 -4.40 11.13
C ALA A 198 11.92 -4.66 12.46
N GLY A 199 12.56 -5.40 13.37
CA GLY A 199 12.07 -5.64 14.72
C GLY A 199 11.93 -4.34 15.53
N ASP A 200 12.98 -3.52 15.58
CA ASP A 200 12.96 -2.23 16.32
C ASP A 200 11.93 -1.26 15.74
N LEU A 201 11.88 -1.10 14.40
CA LEU A 201 10.94 -0.20 13.75
C LEU A 201 9.48 -0.70 13.87
N GLY A 202 9.25 -2.01 13.76
CA GLY A 202 7.94 -2.63 13.95
C GLY A 202 7.42 -2.42 15.37
N GLU A 203 8.26 -2.59 16.39
CA GLU A 203 7.91 -2.33 17.79
C GLU A 203 7.55 -0.85 18.02
N ARG A 204 8.35 0.08 17.46
CA ARG A 204 8.08 1.52 17.54
C ARG A 204 6.76 1.89 16.86
N ALA A 205 6.49 1.34 15.66
CA ALA A 205 5.25 1.56 14.94
C ALA A 205 4.04 1.07 15.75
N GLY A 206 4.10 -0.16 16.28
CA GLY A 206 3.03 -0.72 17.12
C GLY A 206 2.78 0.06 18.41
N ARG A 207 3.77 0.79 18.93
CA ARG A 207 3.65 1.66 20.10
C ARG A 207 3.27 3.11 19.79
N GLY A 208 3.06 3.47 18.50
CA GLY A 208 2.78 4.85 18.09
C GLY A 208 3.96 5.80 18.30
N GLN A 209 5.18 5.30 18.26
CA GLN A 209 6.42 6.06 18.43
C GLN A 209 7.14 6.35 17.12
N LEU A 210 6.59 5.88 15.99
CA LEU A 210 7.14 6.05 14.65
C LEU A 210 6.33 7.08 13.87
N ALA A 211 7.03 7.96 13.14
CA ALA A 211 6.50 8.78 12.06
C ALA A 211 7.25 8.42 10.77
N VAL A 212 6.63 8.62 9.60
CA VAL A 212 7.26 8.28 8.31
C VAL A 212 7.44 9.53 7.45
N PHE A 213 8.65 9.71 6.94
CA PHE A 213 8.96 10.72 5.94
C PHE A 213 9.14 10.04 4.58
N VAL A 214 8.31 10.43 3.59
CA VAL A 214 8.30 9.84 2.25
C VAL A 214 8.91 10.81 1.25
N GLY A 215 9.94 10.36 0.55
CA GLY A 215 10.58 11.14 -0.53
C GLY A 215 10.24 10.61 -1.92
N ALA A 216 10.68 11.35 -2.95
CA ALA A 216 10.38 11.08 -4.36
C ALA A 216 10.85 9.70 -4.86
N GLY A 217 11.86 9.10 -4.22
CA GLY A 217 12.30 7.75 -4.54
C GLY A 217 11.24 6.66 -4.41
N VAL A 218 10.23 6.87 -3.54
CA VAL A 218 9.08 5.94 -3.41
C VAL A 218 8.18 6.06 -4.64
N SER A 219 7.95 7.27 -5.13
CA SER A 219 7.07 7.55 -6.27
C SER A 219 7.68 7.20 -7.63
N ALA A 220 9.02 7.07 -7.70
CA ALA A 220 9.69 6.60 -8.91
C ALA A 220 9.23 5.20 -9.34
N ALA A 221 8.96 4.30 -8.37
CA ALA A 221 8.41 2.97 -8.62
C ALA A 221 6.96 2.99 -9.17
N ALA A 222 6.26 4.12 -9.07
CA ALA A 222 4.96 4.35 -9.68
C ALA A 222 5.07 5.06 -11.06
N GLY A 223 6.29 5.25 -11.59
CA GLY A 223 6.54 5.90 -12.87
C GLY A 223 6.52 7.44 -12.80
N LEU A 224 6.57 8.02 -11.60
CA LEU A 224 6.72 9.45 -11.44
C LEU A 224 8.20 9.87 -11.55
N PRO A 225 8.50 11.10 -12.05
CA PRO A 225 9.86 11.54 -12.27
C PRO A 225 10.59 11.79 -10.95
N THR A 226 11.89 11.50 -10.96
CA THR A 226 12.82 12.08 -9.99
C THR A 226 12.99 13.59 -10.25
N TRP A 227 13.66 14.29 -9.33
CA TRP A 227 13.90 15.73 -9.51
C TRP A 227 14.64 16.05 -10.80
N GLU A 228 15.66 15.28 -11.17
CA GLU A 228 16.40 15.45 -12.41
C GLU A 228 15.52 15.22 -13.65
N GLN A 229 14.78 14.13 -13.66
CA GLN A 229 13.83 13.81 -14.74
C GLN A 229 12.73 14.88 -14.88
N LEU A 230 12.25 15.44 -13.76
CA LEU A 230 11.29 16.54 -13.76
C LEU A 230 11.85 17.77 -14.48
N LEU A 231 13.09 18.15 -14.19
CA LEU A 231 13.75 19.28 -14.87
C LEU A 231 13.95 19.01 -16.35
N ASP A 232 14.29 17.78 -16.74
CA ASP A 232 14.41 17.37 -18.14
C ASP A 232 13.07 17.47 -18.87
N GLU A 233 11.99 16.94 -18.28
CA GLU A 233 10.63 17.05 -18.83
C GLU A 233 10.16 18.52 -18.98
N LEU A 234 10.48 19.38 -18.00
CA LEU A 234 10.21 20.81 -18.07
C LEU A 234 11.04 21.49 -19.17
N ALA A 235 12.31 21.13 -19.31
CA ALA A 235 13.19 21.65 -20.35
C ALA A 235 12.71 21.29 -21.77
N GLU A 236 12.19 20.07 -21.96
CA GLU A 236 11.57 19.67 -23.23
C GLU A 236 10.34 20.50 -23.59
N ARG A 237 9.50 20.82 -22.59
CA ARG A 237 8.28 21.62 -22.78
C ARG A 237 8.53 23.12 -22.93
N SER A 238 9.63 23.63 -22.36
CA SER A 238 9.93 25.08 -22.33
C SER A 238 10.26 25.68 -23.68
N GLY A 239 10.60 24.86 -24.69
CA GLY A 239 11.01 25.33 -26.02
C GLY A 239 12.37 26.05 -26.04
N LEU A 240 13.20 25.89 -25.00
CA LEU A 240 14.54 26.46 -24.94
C LEU A 240 15.39 25.99 -26.12
N ASP A 241 16.21 26.89 -26.63
CA ASP A 241 17.23 26.52 -27.63
C ASP A 241 18.32 25.62 -27.03
N ASP A 242 19.07 24.96 -27.90
CA ASP A 242 20.10 23.99 -27.51
C ASP A 242 21.19 24.60 -26.62
N ALA A 243 21.51 25.88 -26.79
CA ALA A 243 22.55 26.57 -26.02
C ALA A 243 22.09 26.84 -24.58
N LEU A 244 20.85 27.27 -24.40
CA LEU A 244 20.26 27.47 -23.08
C LEU A 244 20.03 26.12 -22.38
N ARG A 245 19.53 25.13 -23.11
CA ARG A 245 19.36 23.76 -22.59
C ARG A 245 20.67 23.16 -22.11
N ALA A 246 21.76 23.27 -22.88
CA ALA A 246 23.09 22.85 -22.46
C ALA A 246 23.64 23.64 -21.26
N GLY A 247 23.13 24.84 -21.03
CA GLY A 247 23.46 25.68 -19.88
C GLY A 247 22.84 25.22 -18.57
N LEU A 248 21.68 24.55 -18.60
CA LEU A 248 20.96 24.12 -17.41
C LEU A 248 21.79 23.22 -16.50
N SER A 249 22.57 22.29 -17.07
CA SER A 249 23.43 21.37 -16.30
C SER A 249 24.55 22.06 -15.49
N ARG A 250 24.81 23.35 -15.75
CA ARG A 250 25.81 24.16 -15.02
C ARG A 250 25.18 24.93 -13.85
N LEU A 251 23.87 24.98 -13.80
CA LEU A 251 23.13 25.67 -12.72
C LEU A 251 22.79 24.67 -11.60
N PRO A 252 22.70 25.15 -10.37
CA PRO A 252 22.02 24.38 -9.32
C PRO A 252 20.58 24.05 -9.74
N ALA A 253 20.06 22.91 -9.29
CA ALA A 253 18.75 22.40 -9.72
C ALA A 253 17.60 23.40 -9.52
N GLN A 254 17.57 24.12 -8.37
CA GLN A 254 16.55 25.14 -8.09
C GLN A 254 16.64 26.37 -9.01
N ASP A 255 17.85 26.73 -9.49
CA ASP A 255 18.06 27.81 -10.45
C ASP A 255 17.65 27.40 -11.86
N SER A 256 17.90 26.12 -12.24
CA SER A 256 17.39 25.54 -13.47
C SER A 256 15.86 25.52 -13.46
N ALA A 257 15.25 25.12 -12.35
CA ALA A 257 13.80 25.16 -12.16
C ALA A 257 13.24 26.59 -12.30
N ALA A 258 13.92 27.60 -11.73
CA ALA A 258 13.50 29.00 -11.81
C ALA A 258 13.54 29.54 -13.27
N LEU A 259 14.57 29.16 -14.04
CA LEU A 259 14.65 29.52 -15.46
C LEU A 259 13.52 28.85 -16.25
N LEU A 260 13.33 27.53 -16.07
CA LEU A 260 12.29 26.77 -16.76
C LEU A 260 10.88 27.26 -16.43
N ALA A 261 10.61 27.56 -15.16
CA ALA A 261 9.34 28.14 -14.71
C ALA A 261 9.05 29.51 -15.34
N ARG A 262 10.09 30.33 -15.55
CA ARG A 262 9.97 31.62 -16.21
C ARG A 262 9.67 31.47 -17.71
N GLU A 263 10.35 30.56 -18.39
CA GLU A 263 10.15 30.32 -19.83
C GLU A 263 8.77 29.71 -20.13
N LEU A 264 8.32 28.75 -19.32
CA LEU A 264 6.99 28.14 -19.45
C LEU A 264 5.86 29.11 -19.08
N GLY A 265 6.09 29.95 -18.10
CA GLY A 265 5.05 30.74 -17.46
C GLY A 265 4.22 29.93 -16.46
N ARG A 266 3.61 30.65 -15.52
CA ARG A 266 2.94 30.07 -14.35
C ARG A 266 1.82 29.10 -14.72
N GLU A 267 0.94 29.47 -15.63
CA GLU A 267 -0.23 28.67 -16.03
C GLU A 267 0.17 27.31 -16.64
N GLN A 268 1.19 27.30 -17.50
CA GLN A 268 1.67 26.07 -18.10
C GLN A 268 2.40 25.17 -17.10
N LEU A 269 3.15 25.76 -16.15
CA LEU A 269 3.79 25.03 -15.07
C LEU A 269 2.76 24.38 -14.14
N GLU A 270 1.76 25.12 -13.70
CA GLU A 270 0.67 24.59 -12.84
C GLU A 270 -0.11 23.48 -13.53
N THR A 271 -0.40 23.64 -14.82
CA THR A 271 -1.04 22.60 -15.65
C THR A 271 -0.17 21.36 -15.74
N PHE A 272 1.12 21.53 -16.02
CA PHE A 272 2.07 20.43 -16.09
C PHE A 272 2.15 19.65 -14.76
N VAL A 273 2.28 20.33 -13.64
CA VAL A 273 2.34 19.69 -12.31
C VAL A 273 1.07 18.90 -12.05
N LYS A 274 -0.10 19.47 -12.32
CA LYS A 274 -1.39 18.80 -12.13
C LYS A 274 -1.55 17.57 -12.99
N GLU A 275 -1.13 17.62 -14.26
CA GLU A 275 -1.21 16.49 -15.17
C GLU A 275 -0.20 15.40 -14.81
N ARG A 276 1.04 15.78 -14.47
CA ARG A 276 2.15 14.85 -14.28
C ARG A 276 2.13 14.13 -12.94
N PHE A 277 1.66 14.83 -11.89
CA PHE A 277 1.59 14.33 -10.52
C PHE A 277 0.15 14.10 -10.03
N GLY A 278 -0.84 14.19 -10.91
CA GLY A 278 -2.24 13.94 -10.58
C GLY A 278 -2.49 12.49 -10.12
N PRO A 279 -3.74 12.19 -9.70
CA PRO A 279 -4.09 10.87 -9.20
C PRO A 279 -3.84 9.79 -10.25
N GLY A 280 -3.19 8.72 -9.84
CA GLY A 280 -2.79 7.61 -10.69
C GLY A 280 -2.79 6.27 -9.95
N HIS A 281 -1.87 5.42 -10.35
CA HIS A 281 -1.61 4.13 -9.72
C HIS A 281 -0.42 4.29 -8.77
N TYR A 282 -0.51 3.71 -7.57
CA TYR A 282 0.58 3.72 -6.60
C TYR A 282 1.40 2.43 -6.65
N ALA A 283 2.69 2.55 -6.35
CA ALA A 283 3.59 1.41 -6.24
C ALA A 283 3.38 0.63 -4.93
N LEU A 284 3.88 -0.60 -4.90
CA LEU A 284 3.83 -1.47 -3.73
C LEU A 284 4.37 -0.80 -2.46
N ALA A 285 5.47 -0.04 -2.57
CA ALA A 285 6.05 0.67 -1.44
C ALA A 285 5.09 1.69 -0.79
N HIS A 286 4.23 2.38 -1.58
CA HIS A 286 3.21 3.28 -1.01
C HIS A 286 2.18 2.51 -0.18
N ALA A 287 1.70 1.37 -0.69
CA ALA A 287 0.75 0.52 0.01
C ALA A 287 1.36 -0.03 1.31
N LEU A 288 2.60 -0.53 1.26
CA LEU A 288 3.33 -1.00 2.46
C LEU A 288 3.52 0.10 3.50
N ILE A 289 3.83 1.33 3.08
CA ILE A 289 3.95 2.49 3.98
C ILE A 289 2.59 2.88 4.56
N ALA A 290 1.53 2.88 3.75
CA ALA A 290 0.18 3.22 4.20
C ALA A 290 -0.39 2.21 5.21
N ASP A 291 0.04 0.95 5.14
CA ASP A 291 -0.34 -0.12 6.09
C ASP A 291 0.32 0.02 7.47
N LEU A 292 1.44 0.72 7.58
CA LEU A 292 2.10 0.90 8.87
C LEU A 292 1.17 1.59 9.87
N PRO A 293 1.07 1.13 11.13
CA PRO A 293 0.18 1.72 12.14
C PRO A 293 0.72 3.02 12.71
N VAL A 294 1.13 3.96 11.83
CA VAL A 294 1.63 5.28 12.19
C VAL A 294 0.55 6.35 12.02
N GLN A 295 0.62 7.44 12.76
CA GLN A 295 -0.36 8.52 12.73
C GLN A 295 0.15 9.74 11.95
N GLU A 296 1.46 9.86 11.82
CA GLU A 296 2.10 11.05 11.28
C GLU A 296 2.95 10.69 10.06
N PHE A 297 2.59 11.27 8.92
CA PHE A 297 3.35 11.20 7.68
C PHE A 297 3.83 12.58 7.26
N VAL A 298 4.99 12.64 6.65
CA VAL A 298 5.56 13.88 6.07
C VAL A 298 6.05 13.56 4.67
N THR A 299 5.91 14.50 3.75
CA THR A 299 6.47 14.34 2.40
C THR A 299 6.89 15.67 1.79
N THR A 300 7.87 15.62 0.90
CA THR A 300 8.19 16.67 -0.06
C THR A 300 7.61 16.41 -1.44
N ASN A 301 6.95 15.27 -1.64
CA ASN A 301 6.35 14.90 -2.92
C ASN A 301 5.07 15.70 -3.18
N TYR A 302 4.82 16.00 -4.46
CA TYR A 302 3.61 16.70 -4.90
C TYR A 302 2.44 15.74 -5.15
N ASP A 303 2.74 14.46 -5.46
CA ASP A 303 1.75 13.44 -5.81
C ASP A 303 0.87 13.03 -4.63
N PRO A 304 -0.36 12.51 -4.88
CA PRO A 304 -1.29 12.05 -3.84
C PRO A 304 -1.19 10.54 -3.58
N LEU A 305 -0.09 9.86 -3.91
CA LEU A 305 -0.05 8.39 -3.93
C LEU A 305 -0.10 7.76 -2.53
N VAL A 306 0.44 8.43 -1.51
CA VAL A 306 0.31 8.00 -0.10
C VAL A 306 -1.13 8.12 0.38
N GLU A 307 -1.79 9.24 0.06
CA GLU A 307 -3.19 9.51 0.38
C GLU A 307 -4.12 8.49 -0.27
N LEU A 308 -3.89 8.18 -1.55
CA LEU A 308 -4.67 7.19 -2.29
C LEU A 308 -4.51 5.78 -1.70
N ALA A 309 -3.28 5.37 -1.40
CA ALA A 309 -3.01 4.09 -0.80
C ALA A 309 -3.65 3.96 0.59
N ALA A 310 -3.58 5.01 1.41
CA ALA A 310 -4.21 5.04 2.72
C ALA A 310 -5.75 5.01 2.63
N ALA A 311 -6.34 5.79 1.72
CA ALA A 311 -7.80 5.83 1.51
C ALA A 311 -8.35 4.46 1.06
N ASP A 312 -7.62 3.74 0.21
CA ASP A 312 -8.04 2.42 -0.30
C ASP A 312 -8.13 1.33 0.78
N ILE A 313 -7.47 1.53 1.91
CA ILE A 313 -7.57 0.68 3.11
C ILE A 313 -8.47 1.27 4.21
N GLY A 314 -9.23 2.32 3.89
CA GLY A 314 -10.13 2.98 4.83
C GLY A 314 -9.44 3.89 5.86
N ARG A 315 -8.18 4.27 5.62
CA ARG A 315 -7.42 5.22 6.43
C ARG A 315 -7.39 6.59 5.75
N GLU A 316 -8.41 7.39 5.95
CA GLU A 316 -8.40 8.76 5.44
C GLU A 316 -7.38 9.61 6.20
N LEU A 317 -6.47 10.26 5.49
CA LEU A 317 -5.49 11.20 6.03
C LEU A 317 -6.04 12.63 5.99
N SER A 318 -5.74 13.43 7.02
CA SER A 318 -5.84 14.90 6.89
C SER A 318 -4.57 15.42 6.21
N VAL A 319 -4.70 16.04 5.05
CA VAL A 319 -3.57 16.53 4.25
C VAL A 319 -3.24 17.97 4.62
N LEU A 320 -2.21 18.15 5.42
CA LEU A 320 -1.78 19.48 5.89
C LEU A 320 -0.87 20.17 4.85
N PRO A 321 -1.03 21.46 4.61
CA PRO A 321 -1.90 22.43 5.31
C PRO A 321 -3.30 22.60 4.72
N PHE A 322 -3.74 21.76 3.79
CA PHE A 322 -4.98 21.96 3.02
C PHE A 322 -6.23 21.50 3.77
N ASP A 323 -6.10 20.51 4.66
CA ASP A 323 -7.17 20.03 5.52
C ASP A 323 -6.98 20.49 6.97
N GLU A 324 -8.06 20.41 7.77
CA GLU A 324 -7.98 20.54 9.21
C GLU A 324 -7.53 19.23 9.85
N ALA A 325 -6.58 19.31 10.79
CA ALA A 325 -6.19 18.16 11.59
C ALA A 325 -7.31 17.76 12.55
N ALA A 326 -7.84 16.54 12.42
CA ALA A 326 -8.89 16.02 13.30
C ALA A 326 -8.29 15.12 14.39
N PRO A 327 -8.76 15.22 15.65
CA PRO A 327 -8.29 14.36 16.72
C PRO A 327 -8.49 12.86 16.41
N GLY A 328 -7.41 12.07 16.54
CA GLY A 328 -7.43 10.63 16.29
C GLY A 328 -7.41 10.21 14.81
N ARG A 329 -7.43 11.17 13.88
CA ARG A 329 -7.24 10.92 12.45
C ARG A 329 -5.76 11.05 12.09
N PRO A 330 -5.17 10.10 11.37
CA PRO A 330 -3.81 10.24 10.88
C PRO A 330 -3.72 11.39 9.88
N TRP A 331 -2.53 11.98 9.74
CA TRP A 331 -2.33 13.11 8.86
C TRP A 331 -1.03 13.02 8.06
N LEU A 332 -1.02 13.69 6.92
CA LEU A 332 0.12 13.84 6.03
C LEU A 332 0.49 15.31 5.91
N LEU A 333 1.72 15.66 6.23
CA LEU A 333 2.25 17.02 6.03
C LEU A 333 2.97 17.10 4.68
N LYS A 334 2.46 17.92 3.77
CA LYS A 334 3.09 18.23 2.48
C LYS A 334 3.93 19.52 2.60
N LEU A 335 5.24 19.35 2.69
CA LEU A 335 6.16 20.49 2.89
C LEU A 335 6.29 21.35 1.63
N HIS A 336 6.35 20.72 0.45
CA HIS A 336 6.62 21.39 -0.82
C HIS A 336 5.38 21.60 -1.70
N GLY A 337 4.19 21.49 -1.11
CA GLY A 337 2.93 21.69 -1.84
C GLY A 337 2.32 20.40 -2.36
N ASP A 338 1.27 20.53 -3.16
CA ASP A 338 0.42 19.44 -3.64
C ASP A 338 0.03 19.66 -5.09
N ALA A 339 -0.01 18.58 -5.89
CA ALA A 339 -0.43 18.63 -7.29
C ALA A 339 -1.92 19.01 -7.46
N ALA A 340 -2.77 18.77 -6.44
CA ALA A 340 -4.15 19.26 -6.43
C ALA A 340 -4.23 20.78 -6.20
N HIS A 341 -3.18 21.37 -5.62
CA HIS A 341 -3.01 22.79 -5.33
C HIS A 341 -1.71 23.29 -5.98
N PRO A 342 -1.60 23.32 -7.32
CA PRO A 342 -0.34 23.55 -8.02
C PRO A 342 0.29 24.92 -7.72
N GLU A 343 -0.51 25.92 -7.29
CA GLU A 343 -0.04 27.21 -6.80
C GLU A 343 0.77 27.12 -5.49
N SER A 344 0.68 25.99 -4.79
CA SER A 344 1.39 25.74 -3.53
C SER A 344 2.76 25.08 -3.73
N VAL A 345 3.10 24.67 -4.94
CA VAL A 345 4.32 23.91 -5.22
C VAL A 345 5.58 24.75 -4.99
N VAL A 346 6.57 24.16 -4.32
CA VAL A 346 7.91 24.74 -4.10
C VAL A 346 8.86 24.08 -5.08
N LEU A 347 9.31 24.81 -6.08
CA LEU A 347 10.15 24.31 -7.16
C LEU A 347 11.39 25.20 -7.38
N THR A 348 11.23 26.52 -7.30
CA THR A 348 12.25 27.48 -7.62
C THR A 348 13.08 27.89 -6.40
N ARG A 349 14.31 28.39 -6.61
CA ARG A 349 15.15 28.89 -5.52
C ARG A 349 14.47 30.00 -4.70
N GLU A 350 13.69 30.87 -5.34
CA GLU A 350 12.98 31.94 -4.65
C GLU A 350 11.96 31.37 -3.64
N GLU A 351 11.20 30.33 -4.05
CA GLU A 351 10.23 29.65 -3.19
C GLU A 351 10.92 28.93 -2.03
N TYR A 352 12.08 28.29 -2.27
CA TYR A 352 12.91 27.70 -1.20
C TYR A 352 13.41 28.74 -0.21
N LEU A 353 13.86 29.92 -0.67
CA LEU A 353 14.32 30.99 0.22
C LEU A 353 13.18 31.56 1.06
N GLN A 354 11.98 31.64 0.48
CA GLN A 354 10.78 32.15 1.17
C GLN A 354 10.16 31.09 2.12
N PHE A 355 10.53 29.83 2.00
CA PHE A 355 9.95 28.74 2.80
C PHE A 355 10.01 29.00 4.31
N GLY A 356 11.15 29.49 4.80
CA GLY A 356 11.35 29.80 6.23
C GLY A 356 10.38 30.86 6.79
N ASP A 357 9.98 31.80 5.98
CA ASP A 357 9.09 32.90 6.38
C ASP A 357 7.62 32.56 6.15
N THR A 358 7.30 31.97 4.97
CA THR A 358 5.93 31.67 4.56
C THR A 358 5.39 30.37 5.16
N ARG A 359 6.27 29.41 5.45
CA ARG A 359 5.92 28.06 5.93
C ARG A 359 6.55 27.69 7.27
N ALA A 360 6.90 28.68 8.09
CA ALA A 360 7.47 28.47 9.42
C ALA A 360 6.63 27.53 10.31
N ALA A 361 5.30 27.59 10.17
CA ALA A 361 4.39 26.70 10.90
C ALA A 361 4.57 25.22 10.50
N LEU A 362 4.71 24.92 9.21
CA LEU A 362 4.92 23.56 8.71
C LEU A 362 6.29 23.01 9.16
N ALA A 363 7.33 23.85 9.08
CA ALA A 363 8.64 23.52 9.63
C ALA A 363 8.56 23.23 11.14
N GLY A 364 7.73 23.97 11.89
CA GLY A 364 7.49 23.75 13.32
C GLY A 364 6.85 22.38 13.61
N VAL A 365 5.94 21.89 12.77
CA VAL A 365 5.36 20.54 12.88
C VAL A 365 6.44 19.49 12.70
N LEU A 366 7.29 19.60 11.68
CA LEU A 366 8.40 18.65 11.46
C LEU A 366 9.43 18.71 12.60
N HIS A 367 9.74 19.91 13.14
CA HIS A 367 10.56 20.04 14.34
C HIS A 367 9.97 19.26 15.52
N SER A 368 8.67 19.36 15.74
CA SER A 368 7.98 18.64 16.81
C SER A 368 8.10 17.13 16.62
N LEU A 369 7.93 16.64 15.40
CA LEU A 369 8.08 15.20 15.09
C LEU A 369 9.51 14.70 15.38
N LEU A 370 10.52 15.42 14.91
CA LEU A 370 11.93 15.05 15.17
C LEU A 370 12.34 15.08 16.65
N LEU A 371 11.56 15.78 17.49
CA LEU A 371 11.75 15.83 18.95
C LEU A 371 10.98 14.74 19.68
N THR A 372 9.84 14.29 19.17
CA THR A 372 8.86 13.50 19.91
C THR A 372 8.65 12.10 19.34
N ARG A 373 9.09 11.85 18.09
CA ARG A 373 8.96 10.58 17.38
C ARG A 373 10.32 10.11 16.88
N HIS A 374 10.41 8.83 16.59
CA HIS A 374 11.46 8.29 15.73
C HIS A 374 10.97 8.43 14.27
N VAL A 375 11.68 9.17 13.43
CA VAL A 375 11.27 9.41 12.04
C VAL A 375 11.96 8.41 11.11
N LEU A 376 11.18 7.62 10.39
CA LEU A 376 11.67 6.73 9.34
C LEU A 376 11.66 7.45 8.01
N PHE A 377 12.82 7.69 7.42
CA PHE A 377 12.98 8.33 6.12
C PHE A 377 13.09 7.27 5.03
N VAL A 378 12.15 7.29 4.08
CA VAL A 378 12.06 6.34 2.97
C VAL A 378 12.05 7.08 1.65
N GLY A 379 12.92 6.70 0.70
CA GLY A 379 12.95 7.29 -0.64
C GLY A 379 13.47 8.73 -0.70
N THR A 380 14.18 9.20 0.32
CA THR A 380 14.77 10.54 0.34
C THR A 380 16.30 10.47 0.20
N SER A 381 16.86 11.42 -0.56
CA SER A 381 18.31 11.57 -0.71
C SER A 381 18.98 12.31 0.46
N MET A 382 18.21 12.89 1.39
CA MET A 382 18.71 13.79 2.45
C MET A 382 19.52 14.98 1.88
N GLN A 383 19.14 15.47 0.70
CA GLN A 383 19.79 16.62 0.04
C GLN A 383 18.90 17.86 0.02
N ASP A 384 17.68 17.74 0.54
CA ASP A 384 16.73 18.84 0.61
C ASP A 384 17.20 19.88 1.64
N ASP A 385 17.37 21.14 1.19
CA ASP A 385 17.91 22.22 2.01
C ASP A 385 17.03 22.54 3.22
N ASP A 386 15.72 22.40 3.10
CA ASP A 386 14.77 22.66 4.19
C ASP A 386 14.85 21.57 5.25
N LEU A 387 14.93 20.29 4.83
CA LEU A 387 15.12 19.17 5.74
C LEU A 387 16.45 19.27 6.48
N ILE A 388 17.53 19.62 5.77
CA ILE A 388 18.86 19.83 6.34
C ILE A 388 18.82 20.94 7.39
N ARG A 389 18.21 22.07 7.06
CA ARG A 389 18.07 23.22 7.96
C ARG A 389 17.29 22.82 9.23
N ILE A 390 16.16 22.13 9.08
CA ILE A 390 15.32 21.69 10.18
C ILE A 390 16.07 20.72 11.10
N ALA A 391 16.76 19.72 10.55
CA ALA A 391 17.57 18.79 11.33
C ALA A 391 18.67 19.52 12.14
N HIS A 392 19.33 20.49 11.52
CA HIS A 392 20.32 21.35 12.20
C HIS A 392 19.71 22.19 13.35
N GLN A 393 18.53 22.75 13.15
CA GLN A 393 17.83 23.53 14.17
C GLN A 393 17.42 22.65 15.36
N VAL A 394 16.89 21.44 15.12
CA VAL A 394 16.59 20.45 16.17
C VAL A 394 17.84 20.10 16.97
N ARG A 395 18.95 19.82 16.28
CA ARG A 395 20.24 19.54 16.95
C ARG A 395 20.70 20.69 17.82
N SER A 396 20.63 21.91 17.31
CA SER A 396 21.07 23.11 18.04
C SER A 396 20.22 23.38 19.28
N ALA A 397 18.90 23.23 19.18
CA ALA A 397 17.95 23.41 20.28
C ALA A 397 18.09 22.36 21.39
N THR A 398 18.58 21.17 21.06
CA THR A 398 18.65 20.04 21.99
C THR A 398 20.05 19.77 22.55
N ARG A 399 21.05 20.55 22.14
CA ARG A 399 22.44 20.45 22.58
C ARG A 399 22.62 21.12 23.94
N ALA A 400 22.34 20.40 25.03
CA ALA A 400 22.63 20.89 26.37
C ALA A 400 24.11 20.63 26.70
N PRO A 401 24.82 21.58 27.33
CA PRO A 401 26.17 21.35 27.83
C PRO A 401 26.17 20.19 28.84
N GLY A 402 26.99 19.14 28.60
CA GLY A 402 27.12 17.98 29.48
C GLY A 402 26.07 16.87 29.27
N ALA A 403 25.18 16.98 28.30
CA ALA A 403 24.30 15.86 27.96
C ALA A 403 25.09 14.71 27.34
N GLY A 404 24.82 13.48 27.80
CA GLY A 404 25.36 12.25 27.20
C GLY A 404 24.94 12.05 25.73
N PRO A 405 25.36 10.93 25.09
CA PRO A 405 24.99 10.62 23.73
C PRO A 405 23.45 10.55 23.62
N ARG A 406 22.89 11.38 22.73
CA ARG A 406 21.45 11.47 22.49
C ARG A 406 20.99 10.31 21.63
N GLN A 407 19.76 9.85 21.86
CA GLN A 407 19.07 8.99 20.93
C GLN A 407 18.87 9.73 19.60
N ARG A 408 19.21 9.10 18.49
CA ARG A 408 19.03 9.65 17.14
C ARG A 408 17.55 9.91 16.86
N SER A 409 17.26 11.00 16.16
CA SER A 409 15.86 11.42 15.88
C SER A 409 15.16 10.56 14.85
N GLY A 410 15.90 9.69 14.12
CA GLY A 410 15.30 8.83 13.11
C GLY A 410 16.29 7.89 12.43
N THR A 411 15.75 7.13 11.48
CA THR A 411 16.49 6.20 10.61
C THR A 411 16.26 6.56 9.15
N VAL A 412 17.33 6.69 8.38
CA VAL A 412 17.30 6.88 6.92
C VAL A 412 17.58 5.54 6.25
N LEU A 413 16.66 5.06 5.43
CA LEU A 413 16.84 3.88 4.59
C LEU A 413 17.47 4.32 3.26
N ALA A 414 18.79 4.17 3.15
CA ALA A 414 19.53 4.44 1.92
C ALA A 414 19.56 3.18 1.04
N LEU A 415 19.20 3.28 -0.24
CA LEU A 415 19.22 2.11 -1.12
C LEU A 415 20.59 1.45 -1.17
N LEU A 416 21.64 2.24 -1.32
CA LEU A 416 23.03 1.78 -1.42
C LEU A 416 23.89 2.40 -0.33
N GLU A 417 24.98 1.75 0.00
CA GLU A 417 25.98 2.28 0.92
C GLU A 417 26.55 3.61 0.40
N ASP A 418 26.51 4.64 1.24
CA ASP A 418 27.18 5.93 1.06
C ASP A 418 27.85 6.32 2.39
N PRO A 419 29.09 5.87 2.61
CA PRO A 419 29.79 6.11 3.88
C PRO A 419 30.01 7.61 4.18
N ALA A 420 30.18 8.44 3.13
CA ALA A 420 30.37 9.87 3.32
C ALA A 420 29.11 10.54 3.83
N ARG A 421 27.97 10.23 3.24
CA ARG A 421 26.66 10.75 3.66
C ARG A 421 26.27 10.20 5.03
N ALA A 422 26.48 8.91 5.29
CA ALA A 422 26.23 8.30 6.58
C ALA A 422 27.04 9.00 7.70
N ARG A 423 28.30 9.34 7.43
CA ARG A 423 29.17 10.06 8.37
C ARG A 423 28.71 11.49 8.59
N LEU A 424 28.24 12.16 7.52
CA LEU A 424 27.73 13.55 7.61
C LEU A 424 26.55 13.64 8.58
N TRP A 425 25.64 12.66 8.55
CA TRP A 425 24.39 12.67 9.31
C TRP A 425 24.41 11.85 10.59
N GLU A 426 25.52 11.19 10.95
CA GLU A 426 25.62 10.22 12.05
C GLU A 426 25.17 10.75 13.42
N GLN A 427 25.23 12.07 13.63
CA GLN A 427 24.82 12.70 14.88
C GLN A 427 23.32 12.98 14.97
N ASP A 428 22.63 13.04 13.84
CA ASP A 428 21.22 13.41 13.75
C ASP A 428 20.32 12.19 13.55
N VAL A 429 20.70 11.33 12.60
CA VAL A 429 19.94 10.15 12.20
C VAL A 429 20.86 8.93 12.05
N GLN A 430 20.27 7.76 12.10
CA GLN A 430 20.94 6.51 11.73
C GLN A 430 20.72 6.28 10.22
N THR A 431 21.78 6.27 9.43
CA THR A 431 21.70 5.81 8.04
C THR A 431 21.92 4.31 7.99
N VAL A 432 20.98 3.58 7.41
CA VAL A 432 21.08 2.13 7.19
C VAL A 432 21.00 1.88 5.68
N ALA A 433 22.07 1.32 5.14
CA ALA A 433 22.10 0.89 3.74
C ALA A 433 21.29 -0.41 3.57
N ILE A 434 20.44 -0.44 2.57
CA ILE A 434 19.66 -1.62 2.20
C ILE A 434 20.55 -2.65 1.53
N ALA A 435 21.47 -2.19 0.65
CA ALA A 435 22.39 -3.06 -0.08
C ALA A 435 23.77 -2.41 -0.24
N PRO A 436 24.82 -3.22 -0.51
CA PRO A 436 26.14 -2.74 -0.91
C PRO A 436 26.13 -1.83 -2.14
N THR A 437 27.18 -1.01 -2.28
CA THR A 437 27.30 0.01 -3.36
C THR A 437 27.27 -0.58 -4.77
N ASP A 438 27.67 -1.83 -4.97
CA ASP A 438 27.73 -2.54 -6.25
C ASP A 438 26.40 -3.24 -6.62
N THR A 439 25.39 -3.19 -5.77
CA THR A 439 24.07 -3.75 -6.04
C THR A 439 23.31 -2.89 -7.04
N PRO A 440 22.65 -3.47 -8.05
CA PRO A 440 21.78 -2.72 -8.94
C PRO A 440 20.69 -1.97 -8.12
N PRO A 441 20.43 -0.68 -8.39
CA PRO A 441 19.46 0.11 -7.62
C PRO A 441 18.05 -0.50 -7.56
N VAL A 442 17.64 -1.19 -8.63
CA VAL A 442 16.33 -1.87 -8.70
C VAL A 442 16.24 -3.07 -7.75
N GLU A 443 17.34 -3.80 -7.56
CA GLU A 443 17.41 -4.89 -6.57
C GLU A 443 17.40 -4.35 -5.13
N ALA A 444 18.11 -3.26 -4.89
CA ALA A 444 18.10 -2.58 -3.59
C ALA A 444 16.70 -2.01 -3.27
N ALA A 445 16.01 -1.45 -4.26
CA ALA A 445 14.62 -0.96 -4.10
C ALA A 445 13.66 -2.10 -3.77
N ARG A 446 13.80 -3.26 -4.41
CA ARG A 446 13.02 -4.46 -4.07
C ARG A 446 13.31 -4.93 -2.64
N LEU A 447 14.58 -4.95 -2.21
CA LEU A 447 14.95 -5.33 -0.85
C LEU A 447 14.38 -4.36 0.18
N LEU A 448 14.29 -3.07 -0.16
CA LEU A 448 13.59 -2.07 0.66
C LEU A 448 12.09 -2.41 0.81
N GLU A 449 11.42 -2.83 -0.25
CA GLU A 449 10.02 -3.28 -0.17
C GLU A 449 9.88 -4.50 0.75
N VAL A 450 10.78 -5.49 0.66
CA VAL A 450 10.81 -6.65 1.57
C VAL A 450 11.01 -6.22 3.03
N LEU A 451 11.87 -5.23 3.28
CA LEU A 451 12.07 -4.66 4.62
C LEU A 451 10.80 -3.97 5.13
N LEU A 452 10.14 -3.15 4.31
CA LEU A 452 8.88 -2.48 4.68
C LEU A 452 7.77 -3.49 4.98
N ASP A 453 7.66 -4.55 4.19
CA ASP A 453 6.71 -5.64 4.43
C ASP A 453 7.01 -6.38 5.75
N CYS A 454 8.29 -6.61 6.07
CA CYS A 454 8.70 -7.17 7.36
C CYS A 454 8.33 -6.25 8.54
N ILE A 455 8.59 -4.94 8.43
CA ILE A 455 8.18 -3.95 9.44
C ILE A 455 6.66 -3.98 9.62
N GLY A 456 5.89 -3.97 8.52
CA GLY A 456 4.43 -4.07 8.52
C GLY A 456 3.95 -5.34 9.20
N CYS A 457 4.53 -6.48 8.87
CA CYS A 457 4.22 -7.75 9.53
C CYS A 457 4.44 -7.70 11.04
N LEU A 458 5.56 -7.16 11.49
CA LEU A 458 5.93 -7.12 12.91
C LEU A 458 5.14 -6.05 13.70
N SER A 459 4.67 -4.99 13.03
CA SER A 459 3.90 -3.91 13.65
C SER A 459 2.39 -4.17 13.73
N THR A 460 1.85 -5.06 12.89
CA THR A 460 0.41 -5.34 12.82
C THR A 460 -0.07 -6.00 14.12
N PRO A 461 -1.12 -5.47 14.78
CA PRO A 461 -1.67 -6.07 15.98
C PRO A 461 -2.13 -7.52 15.73
N PRO A 462 -1.77 -8.48 16.61
CA PRO A 462 -2.10 -9.89 16.40
C PRO A 462 -3.56 -10.24 16.68
N THR A 463 -4.39 -9.29 17.08
CA THR A 463 -5.74 -9.52 17.63
C THR A 463 -6.86 -8.96 16.73
N GLY A 464 -6.54 -8.31 15.63
CA GLY A 464 -7.51 -7.59 14.78
C GLY A 464 -8.59 -8.46 14.11
N TYR A 465 -8.52 -9.78 14.25
CA TYR A 465 -9.49 -10.75 13.72
C TYR A 465 -10.17 -11.58 14.81
N LEU A 466 -9.84 -11.36 16.10
CA LEU A 466 -10.23 -12.23 17.22
C LEU A 466 -11.75 -12.43 17.34
N LEU A 467 -12.54 -11.38 17.09
CA LEU A 467 -14.00 -11.41 17.22
C LEU A 467 -14.74 -11.69 15.89
N ASP A 468 -14.02 -11.77 14.78
CA ASP A 468 -14.64 -12.07 13.49
C ASP A 468 -14.79 -13.60 13.33
N PRO A 469 -16.03 -14.11 13.16
CA PRO A 469 -16.31 -15.55 13.04
C PRO A 469 -15.56 -16.24 11.90
N ALA A 470 -15.22 -15.51 10.83
CA ALA A 470 -14.52 -16.06 9.66
C ALA A 470 -13.10 -16.54 9.98
N TYR A 471 -12.54 -16.16 11.14
CA TYR A 471 -11.19 -16.56 11.58
C TYR A 471 -11.19 -17.52 12.76
N ARG A 472 -12.36 -18.00 13.18
CA ARG A 472 -12.49 -18.90 14.34
C ARG A 472 -11.62 -20.15 14.24
N GLY A 473 -11.41 -20.67 13.01
CA GLY A 473 -10.54 -21.83 12.74
C GLY A 473 -9.05 -21.60 13.01
N MET A 474 -8.60 -20.35 13.06
CA MET A 474 -7.21 -19.99 13.36
C MET A 474 -6.92 -19.84 14.85
N LEU A 475 -7.95 -19.69 15.68
CA LEU A 475 -7.81 -19.37 17.10
C LEU A 475 -7.35 -20.60 17.89
N SER A 476 -6.41 -20.39 18.82
CA SER A 476 -6.11 -21.37 19.85
C SER A 476 -7.31 -21.59 20.79
N ASP A 477 -7.29 -22.61 21.63
CA ASP A 477 -8.36 -22.85 22.59
C ASP A 477 -8.50 -21.69 23.60
N GLU A 478 -7.38 -21.09 24.02
CA GLU A 478 -7.36 -19.91 24.91
C GLU A 478 -7.93 -18.67 24.22
N GLU A 479 -7.55 -18.42 22.96
CA GLU A 479 -8.07 -17.29 22.17
C GLU A 479 -9.56 -17.46 21.88
N ARG A 480 -10.03 -18.68 21.66
CA ARG A 480 -11.43 -19.01 21.42
C ARG A 480 -12.27 -18.75 22.66
N ALA A 481 -11.80 -19.18 23.84
CA ALA A 481 -12.44 -18.88 25.11
C ALA A 481 -12.51 -17.37 25.39
N LEU A 482 -11.41 -16.64 25.11
CA LEU A 482 -11.40 -15.17 25.24
C LEU A 482 -12.37 -14.50 24.28
N ALA A 483 -12.39 -14.93 23.01
CA ALA A 483 -13.32 -14.40 22.00
C ALA A 483 -14.78 -14.60 22.43
N GLU A 484 -15.15 -15.77 22.94
CA GLU A 484 -16.50 -16.06 23.44
C GLU A 484 -16.89 -15.15 24.63
N ALA A 485 -15.96 -14.90 25.55
CA ALA A 485 -16.19 -13.99 26.66
C ALA A 485 -16.39 -12.54 26.18
N LEU A 486 -15.58 -12.07 25.23
CA LEU A 486 -15.70 -10.73 24.65
C LEU A 486 -16.97 -10.57 23.81
N GLN A 487 -17.40 -11.59 23.07
CA GLN A 487 -18.69 -11.60 22.37
C GLN A 487 -19.88 -11.52 23.35
N GLN A 488 -19.76 -12.10 24.56
CA GLN A 488 -20.77 -11.90 25.59
C GLN A 488 -20.83 -10.44 26.07
N VAL A 489 -19.66 -9.77 26.22
CA VAL A 489 -19.61 -8.33 26.53
C VAL A 489 -20.25 -7.52 25.40
N GLU A 490 -19.93 -7.84 24.13
CA GLU A 490 -20.49 -7.18 22.96
C GLU A 490 -22.03 -7.20 22.96
N ARG A 491 -22.66 -8.32 23.29
CA ARG A 491 -24.12 -8.46 23.38
C ARG A 491 -24.73 -7.60 24.48
N THR A 492 -23.97 -7.16 25.49
CA THR A 492 -24.43 -6.29 26.57
C THR A 492 -24.33 -4.80 26.21
N VAL A 493 -23.68 -4.45 25.11
CA VAL A 493 -23.56 -3.06 24.64
C VAL A 493 -24.93 -2.61 24.11
N PRO A 494 -25.56 -1.56 24.69
CA PRO A 494 -26.84 -1.08 24.19
C PRO A 494 -26.73 -0.45 22.81
N GLU A 495 -27.69 -0.70 21.93
CA GLU A 495 -27.78 -0.01 20.65
C GLU A 495 -27.94 1.50 20.86
N GLY A 496 -27.15 2.30 20.15
CA GLY A 496 -27.21 3.77 20.24
C GLY A 496 -26.61 4.36 21.52
N ALA A 497 -25.88 3.59 22.33
CA ALA A 497 -25.24 4.10 23.52
C ALA A 497 -24.27 5.24 23.23
N SER A 498 -24.48 6.40 23.85
CA SER A 498 -23.73 7.64 23.67
C SER A 498 -22.73 7.97 24.80
N SER A 499 -22.65 7.12 25.85
CA SER A 499 -21.74 7.39 26.95
C SER A 499 -20.27 7.17 26.52
N SER A 500 -19.38 8.02 27.01
CA SER A 500 -17.93 7.94 26.73
C SER A 500 -17.35 6.57 27.07
N ALA A 501 -17.73 5.99 28.21
CA ALA A 501 -17.23 4.68 28.66
C ALA A 501 -17.65 3.54 27.70
N VAL A 502 -18.90 3.54 27.23
CA VAL A 502 -19.38 2.55 26.27
C VAL A 502 -18.69 2.75 24.92
N GLY A 503 -18.48 4.00 24.52
CA GLY A 503 -17.73 4.32 23.29
C GLY A 503 -16.31 3.76 23.29
N GLU A 504 -15.61 3.80 24.43
CA GLU A 504 -14.28 3.20 24.56
C GLU A 504 -14.30 1.67 24.44
N VAL A 505 -15.28 1.01 25.05
CA VAL A 505 -15.46 -0.45 24.94
C VAL A 505 -15.78 -0.84 23.49
N VAL A 506 -16.68 -0.12 22.82
CA VAL A 506 -17.01 -0.34 21.40
C VAL A 506 -15.78 -0.16 20.53
N ALA A 507 -14.97 0.87 20.75
CA ALA A 507 -13.73 1.10 20.02
C ALA A 507 -12.71 -0.05 20.23
N LEU A 508 -12.64 -0.60 21.44
CA LEU A 508 -11.81 -1.79 21.72
C LEU A 508 -12.33 -3.00 20.96
N LEU A 509 -13.62 -3.33 21.03
CA LEU A 509 -14.20 -4.48 20.35
C LEU A 509 -14.01 -4.40 18.83
N ARG A 510 -14.14 -3.22 18.23
CA ARG A 510 -13.85 -3.00 16.80
C ARG A 510 -12.40 -3.29 16.47
N ARG A 511 -11.45 -2.86 17.28
CA ARG A 511 -10.03 -3.18 17.08
C ARG A 511 -9.73 -4.68 17.17
N LEU A 512 -10.60 -5.43 17.82
CA LEU A 512 -10.52 -6.89 17.94
C LEU A 512 -11.29 -7.62 16.82
N GLY A 513 -11.82 -6.91 15.83
CA GLY A 513 -12.51 -7.49 14.67
C GLY A 513 -14.03 -7.60 14.80
N SER A 514 -14.66 -6.95 15.82
CA SER A 514 -16.11 -6.91 15.93
C SER A 514 -16.74 -6.12 14.78
N GLN A 515 -17.75 -6.70 14.15
CA GLN A 515 -18.52 -6.09 13.06
C GLN A 515 -19.87 -5.53 13.54
N VAL A 516 -20.37 -5.95 14.69
CA VAL A 516 -21.70 -5.61 15.21
C VAL A 516 -21.85 -4.12 15.53
N CYS A 517 -20.75 -3.43 15.79
CA CYS A 517 -20.74 -2.01 16.16
C CYS A 517 -20.26 -1.08 15.04
N ALA A 518 -20.25 -1.50 13.78
CA ALA A 518 -19.80 -0.65 12.66
C ALA A 518 -20.82 0.47 12.37
N PRO A 519 -20.42 1.75 12.29
CA PRO A 519 -21.35 2.80 11.91
C PRO A 519 -21.69 2.66 10.42
N GLY A 520 -22.96 2.33 10.09
CA GLY A 520 -23.51 2.53 8.74
C GLY A 520 -23.17 1.46 7.68
N GLY A 521 -22.84 0.24 8.06
CA GLY A 521 -22.91 -0.89 7.13
C GLY A 521 -24.38 -1.19 6.79
N PRO A 522 -24.72 -1.59 5.54
CA PRO A 522 -26.07 -2.06 5.24
C PRO A 522 -26.41 -3.21 6.19
N PRO A 523 -27.67 -3.33 6.65
CA PRO A 523 -28.07 -4.43 7.52
C PRO A 523 -27.69 -5.74 6.83
N SER A 524 -27.00 -6.61 7.58
CA SER A 524 -26.77 -7.98 7.17
C SER A 524 -28.15 -8.62 6.98
N ASP A 525 -28.56 -8.76 5.73
CA ASP A 525 -29.74 -9.55 5.40
C ASP A 525 -29.57 -10.93 6.02
N GLU A 526 -30.47 -11.22 6.93
CA GLU A 526 -30.62 -12.54 7.54
C GLU A 526 -30.54 -13.60 6.46
N ALA A 527 -29.76 -14.62 6.74
CA ALA A 527 -29.69 -15.84 5.98
C ALA A 527 -31.12 -16.32 5.63
N SER A 528 -31.59 -15.98 4.45
CA SER A 528 -32.82 -16.56 3.91
C SER A 528 -32.53 -18.00 3.57
N ALA A 529 -33.07 -18.87 4.40
CA ALA A 529 -33.23 -20.29 4.10
C ALA A 529 -33.86 -20.49 2.72
N PRO A 530 -33.50 -21.53 1.98
CA PRO A 530 -34.06 -21.78 0.66
C PRO A 530 -35.56 -21.98 0.75
N ARG A 531 -36.34 -21.11 0.11
CA ARG A 531 -37.75 -21.32 -0.08
C ARG A 531 -37.95 -22.41 -1.12
N ASP A 532 -38.50 -23.51 -0.64
CA ASP A 532 -39.01 -24.63 -1.43
C ASP A 532 -40.25 -24.16 -2.24
N ASP A 533 -40.03 -23.70 -3.46
CA ASP A 533 -41.11 -23.38 -4.42
C ASP A 533 -41.40 -24.62 -5.27
N ARG A 534 -42.20 -25.53 -4.71
CA ARG A 534 -42.91 -26.53 -5.52
C ARG A 534 -44.00 -25.85 -6.32
N LEU A 535 -43.75 -25.71 -7.60
CA LEU A 535 -44.68 -25.37 -8.66
C LEU A 535 -46.01 -26.12 -8.53
N GLN A 536 -47.08 -25.40 -8.40
CA GLN A 536 -48.43 -25.84 -8.83
C GLN A 536 -48.71 -25.29 -10.21
N GLN A 537 -48.67 -26.19 -11.18
CA GLN A 537 -49.26 -25.99 -12.49
C GLN A 537 -50.78 -25.91 -12.36
N GLN A 538 -51.40 -24.83 -12.84
CA GLN A 538 -52.77 -24.85 -13.31
C GLN A 538 -52.84 -24.10 -14.65
N ARG A 539 -53.24 -24.84 -15.70
CA ARG A 539 -53.64 -24.30 -17.01
C ARG A 539 -55.06 -23.78 -16.93
N PRO A 540 -55.43 -22.73 -17.68
CA PRO A 540 -56.80 -22.30 -17.86
C PRO A 540 -57.47 -23.06 -18.99
N GLY A 541 -58.77 -23.27 -18.82
CA GLY A 541 -59.72 -23.61 -19.87
C GLY A 541 -60.14 -22.36 -20.65
#